data_8481adbb59a755b4276b5988b1075158
#
_entry.id   8481adbb59a755b4276b5988b1075158
#
_cell.length_a   1.000
_cell.length_b   1.000
_cell.length_c   1.000
_cell.angle_alpha   90.00
_cell.angle_beta   90.00
_cell.angle_gamma   90.00
#
_symmetry.space_group_name_H-M   'P 1'
#
loop_
_entity.id
_entity.type
_entity.pdbx_description
1 polymer ?
#
loop_
_entity_poly.entity_id
_entity_poly.type
_entity_poly.pdbx_seq_one_letter_code
_entity_poly.pdbx_strand_id
1 'polypeptide(L)'
;MKYCTNCGKEVNDNAVVCVHCGCRLNSNQPMPGIRLNTNRSLIKYILLSLITFGIYGLVVMSGISEDINTVASRYDNKKTMHYCLIVFLFSWLTLGIAVLVWYHRISDRVGDELKRRGINYPISSSSFWGWYVLGLLIIIGPFVYYHKLFTGMNYLCESFNQTGA
;
A
#
# COMPACT_ATOMS: atom_id res chain seq x y z
N MET A 1 -10.87 28.20 21.21
CA MET A 1 -10.50 28.38 19.78
C MET A 1 -9.19 27.65 19.51
N LYS A 2 -9.19 26.75 18.55
CA LYS A 2 -8.05 25.88 18.20
C LYS A 2 -7.40 26.39 16.92
N TYR A 3 -6.08 26.40 16.86
CA TYR A 3 -5.34 26.80 15.66
C TYR A 3 -4.75 25.58 14.96
N CYS A 4 -4.74 25.61 13.64
CA CYS A 4 -4.14 24.54 12.85
C CYS A 4 -2.62 24.54 13.01
N THR A 5 -2.05 23.42 13.45
CA THR A 5 -0.58 23.28 13.66
C THR A 5 0.23 23.36 12.37
N ASN A 6 -0.40 23.20 11.19
CA ASN A 6 0.28 23.22 9.90
C ASN A 6 0.22 24.61 9.23
N CYS A 7 -0.92 25.32 9.26
CA CYS A 7 -1.09 26.59 8.57
C CYS A 7 -1.37 27.80 9.50
N GLY A 8 -1.46 27.60 10.82
CA GLY A 8 -1.66 28.62 11.82
C GLY A 8 -3.05 29.28 11.82
N LYS A 9 -3.96 28.91 10.93
CA LYS A 9 -5.30 29.49 10.86
C LYS A 9 -6.23 28.90 11.91
N GLU A 10 -7.18 29.72 12.33
CA GLU A 10 -8.20 29.35 13.30
C GLU A 10 -9.13 28.28 12.72
N VAL A 11 -9.48 27.27 13.53
CA VAL A 11 -10.35 26.17 13.17
C VAL A 11 -11.30 25.87 14.31
N ASN A 12 -12.43 25.27 13.98
CA ASN A 12 -13.42 24.84 14.96
C ASN A 12 -12.81 23.82 15.94
N ASP A 13 -13.13 23.88 17.22
CA ASP A 13 -12.61 22.98 18.26
C ASP A 13 -12.91 21.50 17.97
N ASN A 14 -14.02 21.21 17.30
CA ASN A 14 -14.44 19.88 16.88
C ASN A 14 -14.00 19.51 15.45
N ALA A 15 -13.25 20.38 14.75
CA ALA A 15 -12.81 20.10 13.40
C ALA A 15 -11.79 18.97 13.36
N VAL A 16 -12.04 17.96 12.52
CA VAL A 16 -11.16 16.83 12.27
C VAL A 16 -10.10 17.17 11.22
N VAL A 17 -10.47 18.04 10.28
CA VAL A 17 -9.62 18.49 9.17
C VAL A 17 -9.64 20.00 9.08
N CYS A 18 -8.50 20.63 8.85
CA CYS A 18 -8.41 22.05 8.61
C CYS A 18 -9.01 22.41 7.24
N VAL A 19 -10.03 23.26 7.24
CA VAL A 19 -10.70 23.71 5.99
C VAL A 19 -9.82 24.58 5.10
N HIS A 20 -8.72 25.11 5.64
CA HIS A 20 -7.82 26.03 4.91
C HIS A 20 -6.66 25.31 4.21
N CYS A 21 -6.12 24.25 4.83
CA CYS A 21 -4.95 23.56 4.27
C CYS A 21 -5.15 22.04 4.11
N GLY A 22 -6.32 21.52 4.48
CA GLY A 22 -6.64 20.09 4.40
C GLY A 22 -5.86 19.21 5.38
N CYS A 23 -5.00 19.77 6.26
CA CYS A 23 -4.29 18.97 7.23
C CYS A 23 -5.20 18.52 8.36
N ARG A 24 -4.88 17.38 8.94
CA ARG A 24 -5.63 16.79 10.03
C ARG A 24 -5.28 17.47 11.36
N LEU A 25 -6.30 17.80 12.13
CA LEU A 25 -6.16 18.50 13.42
C LEU A 25 -6.13 17.56 14.62
N ASN A 26 -6.65 16.33 14.42
CA ASN A 26 -6.70 15.32 15.47
C ASN A 26 -6.21 13.98 14.90
N SER A 27 -4.99 13.57 15.23
CA SER A 27 -4.35 12.37 14.72
C SER A 27 -4.97 11.06 15.24
N ASN A 28 -5.79 11.14 16.28
CA ASN A 28 -6.32 9.98 16.98
C ASN A 28 -7.71 9.52 16.52
N GLN A 29 -8.31 10.17 15.52
CA GLN A 29 -9.61 9.72 15.00
C GLN A 29 -9.48 9.16 13.58
N PRO A 30 -10.09 7.99 13.29
CA PRO A 30 -10.16 7.46 11.93
C PRO A 30 -10.80 8.48 10.98
N MET A 31 -10.33 8.57 9.74
CA MET A 31 -10.99 9.44 8.76
C MET A 31 -12.41 8.96 8.52
N PRO A 32 -13.45 9.81 8.73
CA PRO A 32 -14.81 9.43 8.38
C PRO A 32 -14.87 9.12 6.88
N GLY A 33 -15.20 7.89 6.53
CA GLY A 33 -15.52 7.48 5.17
C GLY A 33 -14.46 6.68 4.40
N ILE A 34 -13.19 6.65 4.80
CA ILE A 34 -12.18 5.84 4.12
C ILE A 34 -11.82 4.63 4.97
N ARG A 35 -12.27 3.46 4.56
CA ARG A 35 -11.91 2.20 5.18
C ARG A 35 -11.14 1.34 4.19
N LEU A 36 -9.87 1.09 4.49
CA LEU A 36 -8.99 0.29 3.64
C LEU A 36 -9.19 -1.21 3.89
N ASN A 37 -8.94 -2.01 2.87
CA ASN A 37 -9.12 -3.45 2.93
C ASN A 37 -8.02 -4.12 3.78
N THR A 38 -8.42 -4.85 4.83
CA THR A 38 -7.52 -5.56 5.76
C THR A 38 -7.57 -7.08 5.61
N ASN A 39 -8.32 -7.60 4.62
CA ASN A 39 -8.56 -9.04 4.47
C ASN A 39 -8.02 -9.57 3.13
N ARG A 40 -6.74 -9.28 2.85
CA ARG A 40 -6.03 -9.89 1.72
C ARG A 40 -5.50 -11.24 2.11
N SER A 41 -5.87 -12.28 1.35
CA SER A 41 -5.43 -13.66 1.58
C SER A 41 -4.80 -14.24 0.31
N LEU A 42 -3.67 -14.93 0.49
CA LEU A 42 -2.98 -15.63 -0.60
C LEU A 42 -3.88 -16.68 -1.27
N ILE A 43 -4.63 -17.44 -0.48
CA ILE A 43 -5.51 -18.49 -1.00
C ILE A 43 -6.61 -17.90 -1.88
N LYS A 44 -7.27 -16.84 -1.41
CA LYS A 44 -8.27 -16.11 -2.21
C LYS A 44 -7.66 -15.56 -3.50
N TYR A 45 -6.46 -14.98 -3.40
CA TYR A 45 -5.74 -14.43 -4.54
C TYR A 45 -5.49 -15.48 -5.61
N ILE A 46 -4.98 -16.67 -5.23
CA ILE A 46 -4.67 -17.75 -6.17
C ILE A 46 -5.96 -18.30 -6.80
N LEU A 47 -6.93 -18.70 -5.97
CA LEU A 47 -8.16 -19.33 -6.47
C LEU A 47 -8.96 -18.40 -7.38
N LEU A 48 -9.17 -17.14 -6.95
CA LEU A 48 -9.93 -16.20 -7.76
C LEU A 48 -9.16 -15.72 -8.99
N SER A 49 -7.83 -15.62 -8.92
CA SER A 49 -7.02 -15.31 -10.12
C SER A 49 -7.06 -16.44 -11.15
N LEU A 50 -7.08 -17.70 -10.72
CA LEU A 50 -7.26 -18.85 -11.62
C LEU A 50 -8.64 -18.82 -12.30
N ILE A 51 -9.71 -18.65 -11.54
CA ILE A 51 -11.09 -18.61 -12.05
C ILE A 51 -11.28 -17.44 -13.02
N THR A 52 -10.67 -16.29 -12.75
CA THR A 52 -10.82 -15.06 -13.54
C THR A 52 -9.73 -14.86 -14.59
N PHE A 53 -8.93 -15.87 -14.91
CA PHE A 53 -7.80 -15.76 -15.85
C PHE A 53 -6.85 -14.60 -15.54
N GLY A 54 -6.58 -14.34 -14.25
CA GLY A 54 -5.67 -13.29 -13.80
C GLY A 54 -6.30 -11.91 -13.55
N ILE A 55 -7.57 -11.67 -13.95
CA ILE A 55 -8.23 -10.37 -13.76
C ILE A 55 -8.30 -10.00 -12.27
N TYR A 56 -8.65 -10.96 -11.40
CA TYR A 56 -8.68 -10.72 -9.97
C TYR A 56 -7.31 -10.30 -9.41
N GLY A 57 -6.23 -10.87 -9.93
CA GLY A 57 -4.86 -10.49 -9.58
C GLY A 57 -4.56 -9.03 -9.91
N LEU A 58 -5.00 -8.55 -11.09
CA LEU A 58 -4.85 -7.15 -11.48
C LEU A 58 -5.62 -6.22 -10.52
N VAL A 59 -6.84 -6.58 -10.15
CA VAL A 59 -7.67 -5.79 -9.22
C VAL A 59 -7.01 -5.71 -7.85
N VAL A 60 -6.53 -6.82 -7.29
CA VAL A 60 -5.88 -6.84 -5.98
C VAL A 60 -4.60 -5.99 -5.97
N MET A 61 -3.75 -6.13 -6.98
CA MET A 61 -2.48 -5.37 -7.06
C MET A 61 -2.74 -3.87 -7.32
N SER A 62 -3.76 -3.54 -8.07
CA SER A 62 -4.19 -2.15 -8.27
C SER A 62 -4.71 -1.55 -6.96
N GLY A 63 -5.52 -2.28 -6.20
CA GLY A 63 -5.97 -1.86 -4.88
C GLY A 63 -4.81 -1.64 -3.90
N ILE A 64 -3.75 -2.46 -3.96
CA ILE A 64 -2.52 -2.22 -3.17
C ILE A 64 -1.85 -0.90 -3.57
N SER A 65 -1.81 -0.56 -4.86
CA SER A 65 -1.26 0.72 -5.33
C SER A 65 -2.03 1.92 -4.77
N GLU A 66 -3.36 1.82 -4.70
CA GLU A 66 -4.22 2.89 -4.19
C GLU A 66 -4.11 3.01 -2.67
N ASP A 67 -4.14 1.90 -1.96
CA ASP A 67 -4.07 1.88 -0.51
C ASP A 67 -2.72 2.42 -0.01
N ILE A 68 -1.59 2.01 -0.59
CA ILE A 68 -0.28 2.55 -0.22
C ILE A 68 -0.16 4.05 -0.54
N ASN A 69 -0.80 4.52 -1.62
CA ASN A 69 -0.86 5.95 -1.92
C ASN A 69 -1.69 6.70 -0.88
N THR A 70 -2.77 6.13 -0.40
CA THR A 70 -3.60 6.73 0.65
C THR A 70 -2.86 6.81 1.98
N VAL A 71 -2.12 5.76 2.32
CA VAL A 71 -1.43 5.62 3.61
C VAL A 71 -0.12 6.41 3.67
N ALA A 72 0.72 6.31 2.63
CA ALA A 72 2.12 6.76 2.68
C ALA A 72 2.39 8.09 1.97
N SER A 73 1.60 8.48 0.95
CA SER A 73 1.93 9.65 0.10
C SER A 73 2.05 10.97 0.85
N ARG A 74 1.41 11.10 2.01
CA ARG A 74 1.50 12.30 2.86
C ARG A 74 2.88 12.45 3.51
N TYR A 75 3.61 11.35 3.68
CA TYR A 75 4.87 11.30 4.40
C TYR A 75 6.06 11.19 3.47
N ASP A 76 5.95 10.37 2.43
CA ASP A 76 7.05 10.11 1.50
C ASP A 76 7.01 10.99 0.23
N ASN A 77 5.93 11.75 0.03
CA ASN A 77 5.67 12.57 -1.17
C ASN A 77 5.80 11.77 -2.49
N LYS A 78 5.67 10.45 -2.42
CA LYS A 78 5.76 9.56 -3.58
C LYS A 78 4.37 9.08 -3.97
N LYS A 79 4.20 8.79 -5.26
CA LYS A 79 2.98 8.21 -5.81
C LYS A 79 3.32 6.93 -6.54
N THR A 80 2.77 5.80 -6.10
CA THR A 80 2.86 4.52 -6.79
C THR A 80 1.87 4.53 -7.96
N MET A 81 2.38 4.20 -9.15
CA MET A 81 1.54 4.10 -10.35
C MET A 81 0.58 2.92 -10.22
N HIS A 82 -0.63 3.08 -10.76
CA HIS A 82 -1.65 2.04 -10.76
C HIS A 82 -1.16 0.79 -11.52
N TYR A 83 -1.32 -0.38 -10.91
CA TYR A 83 -0.74 -1.63 -11.44
C TYR A 83 -1.25 -1.98 -12.84
N CYS A 84 -2.52 -1.75 -13.14
CA CYS A 84 -3.07 -1.98 -14.48
C CYS A 84 -2.34 -1.17 -15.56
N LEU A 85 -1.99 0.10 -15.31
CA LEU A 85 -1.25 0.90 -16.28
C LEU A 85 0.14 0.30 -16.55
N ILE A 86 0.79 -0.22 -15.52
CA ILE A 86 2.11 -0.84 -15.67
C ILE A 86 2.01 -2.12 -16.51
N VAL A 87 1.00 -2.96 -16.24
CA VAL A 87 0.83 -4.21 -16.96
C VAL A 87 0.42 -3.98 -18.41
N PHE A 88 -0.58 -3.14 -18.68
CA PHE A 88 -1.13 -3.00 -20.03
C PHE A 88 -0.31 -2.06 -20.91
N LEU A 89 0.28 -1.00 -20.36
CA LEU A 89 0.99 0.01 -21.15
C LEU A 89 2.51 -0.18 -21.09
N PHE A 90 3.08 -0.21 -19.89
CA PHE A 90 4.54 -0.20 -19.73
C PHE A 90 5.19 -1.58 -19.84
N SER A 91 4.46 -2.68 -19.53
CA SER A 91 5.00 -4.03 -19.62
C SER A 91 5.38 -4.39 -21.06
N TRP A 92 4.56 -4.03 -22.03
CA TRP A 92 4.84 -4.22 -23.45
C TRP A 92 6.09 -3.44 -23.91
N LEU A 93 6.15 -2.16 -23.53
CA LEU A 93 7.25 -1.27 -23.93
C LEU A 93 8.58 -1.66 -23.29
N THR A 94 8.57 -2.23 -22.09
CA THR A 94 9.77 -2.55 -21.30
C THR A 94 10.06 -4.05 -21.21
N LEU A 95 9.40 -4.90 -22.01
CA LEU A 95 9.53 -6.36 -21.95
C LEU A 95 9.36 -6.92 -20.52
N GLY A 96 8.43 -6.33 -19.75
CA GLY A 96 8.12 -6.75 -18.38
C GLY A 96 8.98 -6.12 -17.28
N ILE A 97 10.05 -5.40 -17.61
CA ILE A 97 10.93 -4.76 -16.60
C ILE A 97 10.16 -3.79 -15.71
N ALA A 98 9.19 -3.05 -16.26
CA ALA A 98 8.37 -2.12 -15.49
C ALA A 98 7.62 -2.80 -14.33
N VAL A 99 7.20 -4.04 -14.50
CA VAL A 99 6.53 -4.83 -13.45
C VAL A 99 7.51 -5.17 -12.32
N LEU A 100 8.74 -5.56 -12.63
CA LEU A 100 9.78 -5.84 -11.63
C LEU A 100 10.14 -4.58 -10.83
N VAL A 101 10.28 -3.44 -11.52
CA VAL A 101 10.53 -2.14 -10.86
C VAL A 101 9.36 -1.75 -9.94
N TRP A 102 8.12 -2.02 -10.36
CA TRP A 102 6.96 -1.76 -9.53
C TRP A 102 6.98 -2.61 -8.25
N TYR A 103 7.22 -3.93 -8.34
CA TYR A 103 7.30 -4.81 -7.18
C TYR A 103 8.45 -4.43 -6.24
N HIS A 104 9.60 -4.03 -6.77
CA HIS A 104 10.72 -3.52 -5.99
C HIS A 104 10.29 -2.30 -5.17
N ARG A 105 9.73 -1.28 -5.84
CA ARG A 105 9.33 -0.03 -5.20
C ARG A 105 8.19 -0.19 -4.19
N ILE A 106 7.21 -1.03 -4.49
CA ILE A 106 6.08 -1.26 -3.58
C ILE A 106 6.55 -1.97 -2.31
N SER A 107 7.47 -2.95 -2.42
CA SER A 107 8.01 -3.67 -1.27
C SER A 107 8.79 -2.77 -0.32
N ASP A 108 9.63 -1.88 -0.85
CA ASP A 108 10.35 -0.91 -0.02
C ASP A 108 9.38 0.08 0.63
N ARG A 109 8.44 0.61 -0.14
CA ARG A 109 7.50 1.60 0.35
C ARG A 109 6.60 1.06 1.47
N VAL A 110 6.14 -0.20 1.33
CA VAL A 110 5.38 -0.90 2.38
C VAL A 110 6.25 -1.13 3.61
N GLY A 111 7.50 -1.56 3.44
CA GLY A 111 8.43 -1.79 4.53
C GLY A 111 8.79 -0.52 5.30
N ASP A 112 9.05 0.58 4.60
CA ASP A 112 9.37 1.87 5.20
C ASP A 112 8.19 2.43 6.00
N GLU A 113 6.97 2.32 5.46
CA GLU A 113 5.77 2.80 6.14
C GLU A 113 5.43 1.95 7.37
N LEU A 114 5.63 0.63 7.32
CA LEU A 114 5.50 -0.26 8.48
C LEU A 114 6.46 0.14 9.60
N LYS A 115 7.74 0.39 9.27
CA LYS A 115 8.75 0.86 10.21
C LYS A 115 8.36 2.22 10.81
N ARG A 116 7.90 3.15 9.98
CA ARG A 116 7.44 4.47 10.44
C ARG A 116 6.33 4.37 11.48
N ARG A 117 5.43 3.38 11.32
CA ARG A 117 4.34 3.11 12.25
C ARG A 117 4.74 2.26 13.46
N GLY A 118 6.02 1.88 13.57
CA GLY A 118 6.51 1.01 14.65
C GLY A 118 6.08 -0.45 14.52
N ILE A 119 5.60 -0.87 13.35
CA ILE A 119 5.20 -2.25 13.08
C ILE A 119 6.43 -3.03 12.61
N ASN A 120 6.92 -3.94 13.45
CA ASN A 120 8.08 -4.76 13.10
C ASN A 120 7.66 -5.95 12.23
N TYR A 121 7.60 -5.74 10.91
CA TYR A 121 7.32 -6.79 9.94
C TYR A 121 8.35 -6.77 8.80
N PRO A 122 9.03 -7.91 8.51
CA PRO A 122 10.18 -7.95 7.61
C PRO A 122 9.73 -8.02 6.14
N ILE A 123 9.45 -6.87 5.54
CA ILE A 123 9.23 -6.72 4.10
C ILE A 123 10.07 -5.55 3.57
N SER A 124 10.69 -5.76 2.42
CA SER A 124 11.52 -4.77 1.69
C SER A 124 11.77 -5.26 0.27
N SER A 125 12.46 -4.48 -0.55
CA SER A 125 12.93 -4.91 -1.86
C SER A 125 13.79 -6.19 -1.81
N SER A 126 14.57 -6.39 -0.74
CA SER A 126 15.29 -7.66 -0.53
C SER A 126 14.36 -8.87 -0.46
N SER A 127 13.18 -8.70 0.15
CA SER A 127 12.16 -9.77 0.18
C SER A 127 11.61 -10.07 -1.22
N PHE A 128 11.46 -9.05 -2.07
CA PHE A 128 11.07 -9.25 -3.46
C PHE A 128 12.16 -10.01 -4.25
N TRP A 129 13.42 -9.54 -4.22
CA TRP A 129 14.48 -10.17 -4.97
C TRP A 129 14.80 -11.58 -4.47
N GLY A 130 14.81 -11.79 -3.14
CA GLY A 130 15.10 -13.10 -2.54
C GLY A 130 13.97 -14.11 -2.76
N TRP A 131 12.74 -13.75 -2.41
CA TRP A 131 11.62 -14.70 -2.46
C TRP A 131 10.94 -14.74 -3.83
N TYR A 132 10.72 -13.61 -4.50
CA TYR A 132 10.04 -13.63 -5.79
C TYR A 132 11.00 -14.02 -6.91
N VAL A 133 12.14 -13.35 -7.07
CA VAL A 133 13.04 -13.56 -8.21
C VAL A 133 13.89 -14.82 -8.01
N LEU A 134 14.69 -14.89 -6.94
CA LEU A 134 15.51 -16.08 -6.67
C LEU A 134 14.66 -17.28 -6.25
N GLY A 135 13.61 -17.06 -5.50
CA GLY A 135 12.68 -18.09 -5.05
C GLY A 135 11.84 -18.70 -6.18
N LEU A 136 11.81 -18.08 -7.38
CA LEU A 136 11.19 -18.67 -8.57
C LEU A 136 11.85 -20.00 -8.96
N LEU A 137 13.14 -20.15 -8.70
CA LEU A 137 13.86 -21.41 -8.93
C LEU A 137 13.32 -22.57 -8.09
N ILE A 138 12.69 -22.28 -6.96
CA ILE A 138 12.12 -23.26 -6.02
C ILE A 138 10.59 -23.36 -6.20
N ILE A 139 9.98 -22.58 -7.12
CA ILE A 139 8.53 -22.49 -7.40
C ILE A 139 7.73 -21.92 -6.22
N ILE A 140 8.09 -22.22 -4.98
CA ILE A 140 7.39 -21.79 -3.75
C ILE A 140 7.66 -20.31 -3.42
N GLY A 141 8.80 -19.76 -3.85
CA GLY A 141 9.24 -18.43 -3.50
C GLY A 141 8.24 -17.32 -3.79
N PRO A 142 7.62 -17.22 -4.97
CA PRO A 142 6.61 -16.23 -5.27
C PRO A 142 5.41 -16.26 -4.31
N PHE A 143 4.98 -17.45 -3.87
CA PHE A 143 3.88 -17.58 -2.91
C PHE A 143 4.26 -17.01 -1.53
N VAL A 144 5.50 -17.26 -1.08
CA VAL A 144 6.03 -16.68 0.16
C VAL A 144 6.08 -15.16 0.05
N TYR A 145 6.54 -14.62 -1.08
CA TYR A 145 6.56 -13.18 -1.30
C TYR A 145 5.16 -12.55 -1.28
N TYR A 146 4.20 -13.10 -2.01
CA TYR A 146 2.82 -12.59 -2.01
C TYR A 146 2.18 -12.69 -0.62
N HIS A 147 2.42 -13.76 0.12
CA HIS A 147 1.95 -13.88 1.50
C HIS A 147 2.50 -12.74 2.36
N LYS A 148 3.81 -12.47 2.28
CA LYS A 148 4.45 -11.37 3.00
C LYS A 148 3.87 -10.01 2.60
N LEU A 149 3.71 -9.75 1.30
CA LEU A 149 3.17 -8.48 0.81
C LEU A 149 1.74 -8.26 1.30
N PHE A 150 0.87 -9.26 1.21
CA PHE A 150 -0.52 -9.16 1.65
C PHE A 150 -0.63 -8.97 3.16
N THR A 151 0.16 -9.71 3.94
CA THR A 151 0.18 -9.57 5.39
C THR A 151 0.69 -8.18 5.81
N GLY A 152 1.77 -7.70 5.21
CA GLY A 152 2.29 -6.35 5.46
C GLY A 152 1.27 -5.27 5.13
N MET A 153 0.58 -5.39 3.99
CA MET A 153 -0.50 -4.46 3.61
C MET A 153 -1.70 -4.53 4.55
N ASN A 154 -2.08 -5.72 5.00
CA ASN A 154 -3.18 -5.85 5.97
C ASN A 154 -2.84 -5.13 7.28
N TYR A 155 -1.62 -5.27 7.82
CA TYR A 155 -1.18 -4.54 9.02
C TYR A 155 -1.17 -3.03 8.80
N LEU A 156 -0.70 -2.56 7.65
CA LEU A 156 -0.74 -1.12 7.31
C LEU A 156 -2.16 -0.58 7.26
N CYS A 157 -3.04 -1.27 6.55
CA CYS A 157 -4.43 -0.86 6.41
C CYS A 157 -5.18 -0.91 7.74
N GLU A 158 -4.89 -1.90 8.58
CA GLU A 158 -5.45 -1.99 9.93
C GLU A 158 -5.00 -0.83 10.79
N SER A 159 -3.70 -0.55 10.86
CA SER A 159 -3.16 0.62 11.55
C SER A 159 -3.78 1.92 11.05
N PHE A 160 -3.91 2.10 9.73
CA PHE A 160 -4.55 3.27 9.15
C PHE A 160 -6.03 3.36 9.52
N ASN A 161 -6.77 2.26 9.49
CA ASN A 161 -8.19 2.25 9.86
C ASN A 161 -8.42 2.59 11.34
N GLN A 162 -7.44 2.29 12.20
CA GLN A 162 -7.49 2.59 13.64
C GLN A 162 -7.06 4.02 13.95
N THR A 163 -5.96 4.48 13.37
CA THR A 163 -5.33 5.76 13.70
C THR A 163 -5.59 6.84 12.66
N GLY A 164 -5.85 6.44 11.42
CA GLY A 164 -6.07 7.34 10.27
C GLY A 164 -4.85 8.14 9.85
N ALA A 165 -3.69 7.87 10.42
CA ALA A 165 -2.43 8.57 10.13
C ALA A 165 -1.34 7.55 9.81
#